data_1dfdf74184913e77dfc4fd6abb676f4f
#
_entry.id   1dfdf74184913e77dfc4fd6abb676f4f
#
_cell.length_a   1.000
_cell.length_b   1.000
_cell.length_c   1.000
_cell.angle_alpha   90.00
_cell.angle_beta   90.00
_cell.angle_gamma   90.00
#
_symmetry.space_group_name_H-M   'P 1'
#
loop_
_entity.id
_entity.type
_entity.pdbx_description
1 polymer ?
#
loop_
_entity_poly.entity_id
_entity_poly.type
_entity_poly.pdbx_seq_one_letter_code
_entity_poly.pdbx_strand_id
1 'polypeptide(L)'
;MTMKATPPLFPRRIIPMLMAALLAACSGSGDSGSGGQAASDRPQPGTLLNGSNCTLKYHAKAAAAQGSGADPRFPTQWYLQNGGNLTGYSGMKAAEDLNVSPVWNTNAHGEGIRIALVDHGLEVTHDDLAPNVVEGGSYNYVDDGSWKRGSPWPMPCDAGQSHGTNVAGVIGARDSNGIGVRGVAPRTSLVGYNALQSGNSADALDAMVRDQDKNHIYNNSWGASDDGLFNAPTDGATHAKTIRNGLDNGRNKLGSIFTFAGGNGAEYGDYSVLDGSVSVLGALPVCATDASGKRAIYSEPGPNLLVCAPSSGSGQKTASNLPAVSTTGLQNTYSDDFSGTSAATPMISGVVALMLQANPNLTW
;
A
#
# COMPACT_ATOMS: atom_id res chain seq x y z
N MET A 1 44.09 -35.77 -20.83
CA MET A 1 42.94 -36.71 -20.74
C MET A 1 41.77 -35.91 -20.23
N THR A 2 40.94 -35.42 -21.15
CA THR A 2 39.86 -34.47 -20.93
C THR A 2 38.55 -35.25 -20.82
N MET A 3 37.89 -35.18 -19.66
CA MET A 3 36.50 -35.63 -19.54
C MET A 3 35.56 -34.44 -19.64
N LYS A 4 34.78 -34.40 -20.72
CA LYS A 4 33.60 -33.53 -20.87
C LYS A 4 32.43 -34.20 -20.18
N ALA A 5 31.84 -33.49 -19.21
CA ALA A 5 30.53 -33.85 -18.66
C ALA A 5 29.46 -33.01 -19.36
N THR A 6 28.51 -33.67 -20.00
CA THR A 6 27.32 -33.12 -20.59
C THR A 6 26.21 -33.03 -19.50
N PRO A 7 25.48 -31.93 -19.36
CA PRO A 7 24.33 -31.87 -18.47
C PRO A 7 23.08 -32.52 -19.13
N PRO A 8 22.16 -33.07 -18.34
CA PRO A 8 20.94 -33.69 -18.86
C PRO A 8 19.91 -32.62 -19.25
N LEU A 9 19.32 -32.82 -20.43
CA LEU A 9 18.18 -32.10 -20.95
C LEU A 9 16.90 -32.53 -20.20
N PHE A 10 16.26 -31.63 -19.47
CA PHE A 10 14.87 -31.80 -19.01
C PHE A 10 13.91 -31.15 -20.00
N PRO A 11 12.79 -31.79 -20.33
CA PRO A 11 11.83 -31.23 -21.27
C PRO A 11 11.00 -30.12 -20.62
N ARG A 12 10.99 -28.95 -21.26
CA ARG A 12 10.12 -27.83 -20.95
C ARG A 12 8.66 -28.24 -21.21
N ARG A 13 7.85 -28.31 -20.17
CA ARG A 13 6.39 -28.30 -20.33
C ARG A 13 5.93 -26.84 -20.42
N ILE A 14 5.56 -26.45 -21.62
CA ILE A 14 4.86 -25.18 -21.89
C ILE A 14 3.41 -25.40 -21.51
N ILE A 15 2.92 -24.69 -20.51
CA ILE A 15 1.51 -24.54 -20.20
C ILE A 15 1.05 -23.25 -20.89
N PRO A 16 0.17 -23.30 -21.87
CA PRO A 16 -0.38 -22.09 -22.47
C PRO A 16 -1.39 -21.46 -21.52
N MET A 17 -1.09 -20.28 -21.05
CA MET A 17 -2.03 -19.40 -20.37
C MET A 17 -2.97 -18.83 -21.44
N LEU A 18 -4.21 -19.23 -21.44
CA LEU A 18 -5.26 -18.76 -22.35
C LEU A 18 -5.67 -17.35 -21.90
N MET A 19 -5.19 -16.34 -22.60
CA MET A 19 -5.70 -14.97 -22.49
C MET A 19 -6.91 -14.86 -23.42
N ALA A 20 -8.11 -14.86 -22.87
CA ALA A 20 -9.32 -14.56 -23.63
C ALA A 20 -9.48 -13.03 -23.71
N ALA A 21 -9.08 -12.46 -24.83
CA ALA A 21 -9.44 -11.10 -25.19
C ALA A 21 -10.86 -11.10 -25.79
N LEU A 22 -11.83 -10.53 -25.10
CA LEU A 22 -13.10 -10.13 -25.67
C LEU A 22 -13.06 -8.64 -25.99
N LEU A 23 -12.86 -8.34 -27.27
CA LEU A 23 -13.16 -7.04 -27.86
C LEU A 23 -14.66 -6.98 -28.16
N ALA A 24 -15.39 -6.15 -27.42
CA ALA A 24 -16.71 -5.71 -27.81
C ALA A 24 -16.64 -4.20 -28.10
N ALA A 25 -16.67 -3.85 -29.35
CA ALA A 25 -16.88 -2.49 -29.81
C ALA A 25 -18.36 -2.14 -29.68
N CYS A 26 -18.69 -1.04 -29.00
CA CYS A 26 -19.96 -0.33 -29.19
C CYS A 26 -19.67 1.14 -29.33
N SER A 27 -19.97 1.64 -30.52
CA SER A 27 -20.10 3.04 -30.88
C SER A 27 -21.36 3.65 -30.25
N GLY A 28 -21.22 4.82 -29.64
CA GLY A 28 -22.36 5.59 -29.12
C GLY A 28 -21.96 7.05 -28.87
N SER A 29 -22.40 7.88 -29.75
CA SER A 29 -22.60 9.33 -29.81
C SER A 29 -22.39 10.13 -28.54
N GLY A 30 -21.72 11.29 -28.76
CA GLY A 30 -21.40 12.29 -27.75
C GLY A 30 -22.61 12.97 -27.13
N ASP A 31 -22.40 13.45 -25.92
CA ASP A 31 -23.06 14.64 -25.42
C ASP A 31 -22.07 15.45 -24.56
N SER A 32 -21.96 16.71 -24.92
CA SER A 32 -21.11 17.70 -24.27
C SER A 32 -21.91 18.32 -23.12
N GLY A 33 -21.49 18.02 -21.89
CA GLY A 33 -22.06 18.63 -20.68
C GLY A 33 -20.97 18.91 -19.66
N SER A 34 -20.37 20.11 -19.70
CA SER A 34 -19.55 20.66 -18.63
C SER A 34 -20.44 20.98 -17.42
N GLY A 35 -20.43 20.16 -16.42
CA GLY A 35 -21.07 20.43 -15.13
C GLY A 35 -20.15 19.97 -14.01
N GLY A 36 -19.58 20.91 -13.26
CA GLY A 36 -18.88 20.62 -12.04
C GLY A 36 -19.83 19.85 -11.10
N GLN A 37 -19.48 18.60 -10.79
CA GLN A 37 -20.21 17.79 -9.84
C GLN A 37 -19.97 18.34 -8.44
N ALA A 38 -21.02 18.89 -7.87
CA ALA A 38 -21.03 19.48 -6.55
C ALA A 38 -20.89 18.42 -5.46
N ALA A 39 -20.55 18.88 -4.26
CA ALA A 39 -20.44 18.11 -3.01
C ALA A 39 -21.71 17.32 -2.58
N SER A 40 -22.70 17.17 -3.46
CA SER A 40 -23.97 16.48 -3.20
C SER A 40 -23.91 14.95 -3.37
N ASP A 41 -22.84 14.38 -3.89
CA ASP A 41 -22.75 12.93 -4.19
C ASP A 41 -22.18 12.11 -3.02
N ARG A 42 -22.06 12.69 -1.83
CA ARG A 42 -21.70 11.90 -0.65
C ARG A 42 -22.90 11.02 -0.28
N PRO A 43 -22.70 9.68 -0.26
CA PRO A 43 -23.76 8.78 0.15
C PRO A 43 -24.26 9.17 1.55
N GLN A 44 -25.59 9.21 1.73
CA GLN A 44 -26.17 9.52 3.02
C GLN A 44 -25.83 8.42 4.05
N PRO A 45 -25.63 8.77 5.34
CA PRO A 45 -25.41 7.81 6.40
C PRO A 45 -26.42 6.67 6.37
N GLY A 46 -25.94 5.41 6.46
CA GLY A 46 -26.78 4.22 6.42
C GLY A 46 -27.19 3.76 5.01
N THR A 47 -26.85 4.50 3.95
CA THR A 47 -27.06 4.07 2.57
C THR A 47 -26.07 2.97 2.21
N LEU A 48 -26.57 1.89 1.60
CA LEU A 48 -25.72 0.85 1.01
C LEU A 48 -25.01 1.43 -0.22
N LEU A 49 -23.67 1.45 -0.16
CA LEU A 49 -22.83 1.80 -1.29
C LEU A 49 -22.56 0.52 -2.07
N ASN A 50 -23.42 0.20 -3.00
CA ASN A 50 -23.19 -0.94 -3.90
C ASN A 50 -23.52 -0.55 -5.33
N GLY A 51 -22.64 -0.95 -6.18
CA GLY A 51 -22.97 -1.07 -7.57
C GLY A 51 -23.52 -2.46 -7.88
N SER A 52 -24.13 -2.56 -9.04
CA SER A 52 -24.76 -3.80 -9.52
C SER A 52 -23.79 -4.97 -9.68
N ASN A 53 -22.50 -4.71 -9.83
CA ASN A 53 -21.47 -5.71 -10.17
C ASN A 53 -20.49 -6.03 -9.06
N CYS A 54 -20.49 -5.29 -7.93
CA CYS A 54 -19.61 -5.56 -6.81
C CYS A 54 -20.16 -6.64 -5.88
N THR A 55 -19.30 -7.56 -5.46
CA THR A 55 -19.64 -8.58 -4.45
C THR A 55 -19.64 -8.01 -3.04
N LEU A 56 -18.84 -6.98 -2.78
CA LEU A 56 -18.79 -6.28 -1.50
C LEU A 56 -19.85 -5.18 -1.42
N LYS A 57 -20.34 -4.97 -0.21
CA LYS A 57 -21.36 -3.96 0.10
C LYS A 57 -20.87 -3.10 1.24
N TYR A 58 -20.81 -1.82 1.00
CA TYR A 58 -20.37 -0.84 1.97
C TYR A 58 -21.53 0.00 2.47
N HIS A 59 -21.46 0.40 3.73
CA HIS A 59 -22.37 1.40 4.28
C HIS A 59 -21.67 2.76 4.26
N ALA A 60 -22.35 3.76 3.73
CA ALA A 60 -21.96 5.13 3.98
C ALA A 60 -22.11 5.37 5.49
N LYS A 61 -20.98 5.57 6.17
CA LYS A 61 -21.07 5.95 7.57
C LYS A 61 -21.49 7.40 7.74
N ALA A 62 -22.34 7.58 8.74
CA ALA A 62 -22.38 8.85 9.42
C ALA A 62 -20.96 9.21 9.82
N ALA A 63 -20.62 10.50 9.76
CA ALA A 63 -19.51 10.99 10.55
C ALA A 63 -19.83 10.62 12.01
N ALA A 64 -19.51 9.40 12.38
CA ALA A 64 -19.74 8.92 13.74
C ALA A 64 -18.98 9.87 14.63
N ALA A 65 -19.64 10.33 15.68
CA ALA A 65 -18.93 10.90 16.79
C ALA A 65 -17.85 9.87 17.16
N GLN A 66 -16.59 10.19 16.85
CA GLN A 66 -15.50 9.31 17.18
C GLN A 66 -15.52 9.10 18.67
N GLY A 67 -15.54 7.87 19.11
CA GLY A 67 -15.32 7.56 20.51
C GLY A 67 -14.01 8.23 20.95
N SER A 68 -13.90 8.56 22.18
CA SER A 68 -12.62 8.90 22.79
C SER A 68 -12.16 7.69 23.58
N GLY A 69 -10.93 7.24 23.38
CA GLY A 69 -10.39 6.12 24.15
C GLY A 69 -9.23 5.42 23.44
N ALA A 70 -8.62 4.48 24.14
CA ALA A 70 -7.54 3.66 23.59
C ALA A 70 -8.04 2.78 22.45
N ASP A 71 -7.19 2.58 21.45
CA ASP A 71 -7.46 1.71 20.31
C ASP A 71 -7.34 0.24 20.77
N PRO A 72 -8.44 -0.54 20.77
CA PRO A 72 -8.49 -1.83 21.46
C PRO A 72 -7.55 -2.89 20.87
N ARG A 73 -7.14 -2.73 19.59
CA ARG A 73 -6.20 -3.65 18.93
C ARG A 73 -4.74 -3.17 19.00
N PHE A 74 -4.45 -1.99 19.52
CA PHE A 74 -3.07 -1.51 19.68
C PHE A 74 -2.15 -2.51 20.38
N PRO A 75 -2.57 -3.25 21.42
CA PRO A 75 -1.73 -4.25 22.05
C PRO A 75 -1.28 -5.42 21.14
N THR A 76 -1.97 -5.67 20.01
CA THR A 76 -1.56 -6.69 19.03
C THR A 76 -0.62 -6.13 17.95
N GLN A 77 -0.46 -4.82 17.89
CA GLN A 77 0.39 -4.13 16.90
C GLN A 77 1.86 -4.10 17.36
N TRP A 78 2.46 -5.29 17.44
CA TRP A 78 3.84 -5.48 17.89
C TRP A 78 4.86 -4.63 17.13
N TYR A 79 4.61 -4.34 15.86
CA TYR A 79 5.48 -3.50 15.03
C TYR A 79 5.53 -2.03 15.47
N LEU A 80 4.56 -1.57 16.26
CA LEU A 80 4.53 -0.23 16.88
C LEU A 80 5.11 -0.25 18.30
N GLN A 81 4.89 -1.36 19.02
CA GLN A 81 5.41 -1.55 20.38
C GLN A 81 5.55 -3.04 20.66
N ASN A 82 6.79 -3.53 20.71
CA ASN A 82 7.11 -4.94 20.89
C ASN A 82 7.62 -5.25 22.31
N GLY A 83 6.76 -5.82 23.14
CA GLY A 83 7.12 -6.32 24.45
C GLY A 83 7.82 -7.69 24.44
N GLY A 84 7.94 -8.35 23.28
CA GLY A 84 8.54 -9.69 23.14
C GLY A 84 7.65 -10.85 23.57
N ASN A 85 6.38 -10.62 23.91
CA ASN A 85 5.51 -11.60 24.59
C ASN A 85 4.06 -11.60 24.10
N LEU A 86 3.81 -11.39 22.81
CA LEU A 86 2.46 -11.47 22.26
C LEU A 86 1.92 -12.91 22.38
N THR A 87 0.73 -13.05 22.97
CA THR A 87 0.10 -14.35 23.22
C THR A 87 -0.10 -15.14 21.91
N GLY A 88 0.27 -16.41 21.93
CA GLY A 88 0.16 -17.32 20.78
C GLY A 88 1.40 -17.36 19.89
N TYR A 89 2.39 -16.50 20.13
CA TYR A 89 3.63 -16.43 19.35
C TYR A 89 4.85 -16.72 20.22
N SER A 90 5.93 -17.15 19.57
CA SER A 90 7.21 -17.47 20.25
C SER A 90 8.39 -17.01 19.39
N GLY A 91 9.51 -16.70 20.06
CA GLY A 91 10.72 -16.25 19.35
C GLY A 91 10.76 -14.76 19.04
N MET A 92 9.78 -13.99 19.46
CA MET A 92 9.82 -12.53 19.39
C MET A 92 10.94 -11.96 20.26
N LYS A 93 11.55 -10.88 19.80
CA LYS A 93 12.57 -10.15 20.55
C LYS A 93 12.05 -8.78 20.92
N ALA A 94 12.01 -8.48 22.22
CA ALA A 94 11.53 -7.19 22.72
C ALA A 94 12.29 -6.02 22.07
N ALA A 95 11.59 -4.91 21.83
CA ALA A 95 12.10 -3.70 21.20
C ALA A 95 12.55 -3.84 19.74
N GLU A 96 12.21 -4.95 19.08
CA GLU A 96 12.30 -5.05 17.61
C GLU A 96 10.99 -4.53 17.01
N ASP A 97 10.84 -3.21 16.97
CA ASP A 97 9.69 -2.47 16.46
C ASP A 97 10.13 -1.13 15.83
N LEU A 98 9.18 -0.30 15.41
CA LEU A 98 9.46 1.01 14.81
C LEU A 98 9.88 2.07 15.82
N ASN A 99 9.69 1.83 17.11
CA ASN A 99 9.97 2.78 18.19
C ASN A 99 9.32 4.17 17.95
N VAL A 100 8.08 4.19 17.47
CA VAL A 100 7.36 5.44 17.14
C VAL A 100 6.65 6.07 18.34
N SER A 101 6.39 5.31 19.41
CA SER A 101 5.70 5.82 20.59
C SER A 101 6.34 7.06 21.21
N PRO A 102 7.68 7.18 21.33
CA PRO A 102 8.32 8.41 21.78
C PRO A 102 8.07 9.61 20.85
N VAL A 103 7.92 9.37 19.53
CA VAL A 103 7.64 10.44 18.57
C VAL A 103 6.23 10.98 18.77
N TRP A 104 5.24 10.12 18.99
CA TRP A 104 3.87 10.57 19.28
C TRP A 104 3.78 11.43 20.55
N ASN A 105 4.62 11.15 21.55
CA ASN A 105 4.71 11.96 22.76
C ASN A 105 5.21 13.39 22.53
N THR A 106 5.77 13.67 21.34
CA THR A 106 6.13 15.04 20.90
C THR A 106 5.02 15.73 20.13
N ASN A 107 3.82 15.17 20.09
CA ASN A 107 2.68 15.60 19.26
C ASN A 107 2.91 15.51 17.75
N ALA A 108 3.82 14.65 17.30
CA ALA A 108 3.99 14.34 15.89
C ALA A 108 3.18 13.08 15.55
N HIS A 109 2.06 13.25 14.82
CA HIS A 109 1.13 12.18 14.44
C HIS A 109 0.88 12.15 12.93
N GLY A 110 1.57 12.97 12.12
CA GLY A 110 1.43 13.05 10.67
C GLY A 110 0.50 14.18 10.18
N GLU A 111 0.07 15.09 11.05
CA GLU A 111 -0.79 16.22 10.68
C GLU A 111 -0.15 17.08 9.58
N GLY A 112 -0.98 17.47 8.60
CA GLY A 112 -0.58 18.29 7.47
C GLY A 112 0.15 17.53 6.35
N ILE A 113 0.43 16.23 6.54
CA ILE A 113 1.08 15.39 5.51
C ILE A 113 0.03 14.54 4.82
N ARG A 114 0.05 14.54 3.48
CA ARG A 114 -0.88 13.78 2.65
C ARG A 114 -0.14 12.65 1.94
N ILE A 115 -0.66 11.42 2.10
CA ILE A 115 -0.11 10.20 1.51
C ILE A 115 -1.08 9.64 0.50
N ALA A 116 -0.59 9.39 -0.71
CA ALA A 116 -1.32 8.69 -1.77
C ALA A 116 -0.99 7.19 -1.72
N LEU A 117 -2.02 6.36 -1.66
CA LEU A 117 -1.92 4.91 -1.78
C LEU A 117 -2.19 4.53 -3.23
N VAL A 118 -1.16 4.10 -3.95
CA VAL A 118 -1.28 3.56 -5.32
C VAL A 118 -1.41 2.05 -5.19
N ASP A 119 -2.65 1.53 -5.26
CA ASP A 119 -2.92 0.13 -4.90
C ASP A 119 -4.15 -0.41 -5.65
N HIS A 120 -4.76 -1.53 -5.16
CA HIS A 120 -5.99 -2.10 -5.70
C HIS A 120 -7.26 -1.34 -5.29
N GLY A 121 -7.17 -0.44 -4.32
CA GLY A 121 -8.29 0.36 -3.83
C GLY A 121 -8.15 0.74 -2.37
N LEU A 122 -9.11 1.52 -1.89
CA LEU A 122 -9.21 1.98 -0.52
C LEU A 122 -10.68 2.03 -0.10
N GLU A 123 -11.03 1.35 0.98
CA GLU A 123 -12.32 1.55 1.62
C GLU A 123 -12.33 2.92 2.34
N VAL A 124 -12.68 3.96 1.59
CA VAL A 124 -12.69 5.35 2.10
C VAL A 124 -13.74 5.59 3.21
N THR A 125 -14.65 4.63 3.38
CA THR A 125 -15.70 4.68 4.41
C THR A 125 -15.38 3.87 5.66
N HIS A 126 -14.24 3.14 5.69
CA HIS A 126 -13.83 2.38 6.85
C HIS A 126 -13.71 3.28 8.09
N ASP A 127 -14.29 2.89 9.20
CA ASP A 127 -14.44 3.72 10.40
C ASP A 127 -13.14 4.25 10.96
N ASP A 128 -12.15 3.41 10.92
CA ASP A 128 -10.81 3.71 11.44
C ASP A 128 -9.95 4.51 10.44
N LEU A 129 -10.39 4.64 9.18
CA LEU A 129 -9.69 5.37 8.13
C LEU A 129 -10.41 6.67 7.72
N ALA A 130 -11.72 6.64 7.66
CA ALA A 130 -12.55 7.75 7.15
C ALA A 130 -12.23 9.13 7.77
N PRO A 131 -11.83 9.23 9.06
CA PRO A 131 -11.41 10.52 9.64
C PRO A 131 -10.17 11.12 9.00
N ASN A 132 -9.33 10.30 8.41
CA ASN A 132 -8.07 10.68 7.79
C ASN A 132 -8.16 10.74 6.27
N VAL A 133 -9.22 10.18 5.67
CA VAL A 133 -9.42 10.24 4.22
C VAL A 133 -9.81 11.64 3.79
N VAL A 134 -9.08 12.19 2.82
CA VAL A 134 -9.38 13.49 2.22
C VAL A 134 -10.62 13.38 1.36
N GLU A 135 -11.66 14.12 1.71
CA GLU A 135 -12.91 14.14 0.94
C GLU A 135 -12.65 14.61 -0.50
N GLY A 136 -13.14 13.82 -1.47
CA GLY A 136 -12.93 14.10 -2.89
C GLY A 136 -11.50 13.97 -3.39
N GLY A 137 -10.54 13.58 -2.53
CA GLY A 137 -9.12 13.53 -2.88
C GLY A 137 -8.66 12.24 -3.51
N SER A 138 -9.43 11.17 -3.39
CA SER A 138 -9.15 9.88 -4.03
C SER A 138 -9.58 9.85 -5.49
N TYR A 139 -9.09 8.85 -6.25
CA TYR A 139 -9.45 8.71 -7.66
C TYR A 139 -9.64 7.25 -8.05
N ASN A 140 -10.75 6.96 -8.67
CA ASN A 140 -11.08 5.64 -9.20
C ASN A 140 -10.62 5.51 -10.65
N TYR A 141 -9.76 4.51 -10.94
CA TYR A 141 -9.22 4.21 -12.26
C TYR A 141 -10.04 3.20 -13.06
N VAL A 142 -11.04 2.59 -12.47
CA VAL A 142 -11.87 1.59 -13.12
C VAL A 142 -13.31 2.06 -13.28
N ASP A 143 -14.01 1.46 -14.23
CA ASP A 143 -15.46 1.54 -14.32
C ASP A 143 -16.00 0.10 -14.18
N ASP A 144 -16.40 -0.26 -12.98
CA ASP A 144 -16.89 -1.61 -12.64
C ASP A 144 -18.43 -1.66 -12.57
N GLY A 145 -19.09 -0.60 -13.03
CA GLY A 145 -20.55 -0.45 -12.99
C GLY A 145 -21.08 0.01 -11.63
N SER A 146 -20.19 0.11 -10.62
CA SER A 146 -20.52 0.58 -9.27
C SER A 146 -19.92 1.95 -9.01
N TRP A 147 -18.65 2.05 -9.32
CA TRP A 147 -17.86 3.25 -9.16
C TRP A 147 -17.36 3.67 -10.54
N LYS A 148 -17.72 4.86 -11.00
CA LYS A 148 -17.27 5.37 -12.29
C LYS A 148 -15.81 5.78 -12.24
N ARG A 149 -15.08 5.52 -13.30
CA ARG A 149 -13.74 6.07 -13.50
C ARG A 149 -13.78 7.60 -13.31
N GLY A 150 -12.84 8.13 -12.56
CA GLY A 150 -12.77 9.55 -12.20
C GLY A 150 -13.55 9.94 -10.95
N SER A 151 -14.34 9.03 -10.37
CA SER A 151 -15.01 9.31 -9.10
C SER A 151 -14.01 9.28 -7.93
N PRO A 152 -14.33 9.91 -6.78
CA PRO A 152 -13.48 9.87 -5.60
C PRO A 152 -13.68 8.58 -4.77
N TRP A 153 -14.18 7.52 -5.37
CA TRP A 153 -14.57 6.27 -4.73
C TRP A 153 -13.75 5.11 -5.28
N PRO A 154 -12.45 4.96 -4.91
CA PRO A 154 -11.62 3.83 -5.32
C PRO A 154 -11.92 2.60 -4.45
N MET A 155 -13.19 2.28 -4.28
CA MET A 155 -13.66 1.23 -3.37
C MET A 155 -13.34 -0.14 -3.96
N PRO A 156 -12.77 -1.07 -3.17
CA PRO A 156 -12.63 -2.46 -3.59
C PRO A 156 -13.97 -3.09 -3.96
N CYS A 157 -14.01 -3.92 -5.00
CA CYS A 157 -15.24 -4.54 -5.49
C CYS A 157 -15.37 -6.01 -5.09
N ASP A 158 -14.30 -6.65 -4.71
CA ASP A 158 -14.25 -8.00 -4.18
C ASP A 158 -13.27 -8.16 -3.01
N ALA A 159 -13.37 -9.29 -2.29
CA ALA A 159 -12.57 -9.55 -1.10
C ALA A 159 -11.06 -9.68 -1.39
N GLY A 160 -10.67 -10.06 -2.62
CA GLY A 160 -9.27 -10.15 -3.03
C GLY A 160 -8.57 -8.80 -3.16
N GLN A 161 -9.33 -7.71 -3.08
CA GLN A 161 -8.83 -6.33 -3.23
C GLN A 161 -8.62 -5.61 -1.88
N SER A 162 -8.52 -6.34 -0.77
CA SER A 162 -8.33 -5.76 0.57
C SER A 162 -7.00 -5.03 0.76
N HIS A 163 -6.02 -5.33 -0.08
CA HIS A 163 -4.61 -4.96 0.09
C HIS A 163 -4.41 -3.46 0.37
N GLY A 164 -4.95 -2.56 -0.45
CA GLY A 164 -4.78 -1.13 -0.25
C GLY A 164 -5.46 -0.60 1.03
N THR A 165 -6.55 -1.22 1.47
CA THR A 165 -7.19 -0.90 2.77
C THR A 165 -6.32 -1.39 3.93
N ASN A 166 -5.68 -2.56 3.81
CA ASN A 166 -4.71 -3.03 4.80
C ASN A 166 -3.50 -2.08 4.89
N VAL A 167 -2.95 -1.67 3.75
CA VAL A 167 -1.86 -0.69 3.66
C VAL A 167 -2.23 0.63 4.33
N ALA A 168 -3.44 1.14 4.08
CA ALA A 168 -3.94 2.38 4.66
C ALA A 168 -3.98 2.33 6.20
N GLY A 169 -4.42 1.20 6.77
CA GLY A 169 -4.46 1.01 8.22
C GLY A 169 -3.08 1.07 8.88
N VAL A 170 -2.07 0.47 8.25
CA VAL A 170 -0.69 0.55 8.73
C VAL A 170 -0.16 1.99 8.71
N ILE A 171 -0.47 2.74 7.65
CA ILE A 171 -0.03 4.15 7.54
C ILE A 171 -0.73 5.02 8.58
N GLY A 172 -2.07 4.98 8.57
CA GLY A 172 -2.83 6.07 9.15
C GLY A 172 -4.23 5.69 9.63
N ALA A 173 -4.44 4.50 10.23
CA ALA A 173 -5.63 4.30 11.04
C ALA A 173 -5.66 5.31 12.17
N ARG A 174 -6.84 5.89 12.45
CA ARG A 174 -7.01 6.99 13.41
C ARG A 174 -6.72 6.51 14.82
N ASP A 175 -5.88 7.26 15.54
CA ASP A 175 -5.56 7.01 16.93
C ASP A 175 -6.63 7.51 17.90
N SER A 176 -6.69 6.86 19.06
CA SER A 176 -7.45 7.32 20.23
C SER A 176 -8.95 7.55 19.93
N ASN A 177 -9.51 6.78 19.01
CA ASN A 177 -10.92 6.85 18.62
C ASN A 177 -11.79 5.77 19.27
N GLY A 178 -11.21 4.91 20.11
CA GLY A 178 -11.91 3.85 20.85
C GLY A 178 -12.26 2.61 20.02
N ILE A 179 -11.77 2.53 18.78
CA ILE A 179 -11.97 1.38 17.88
C ILE A 179 -10.65 0.91 17.26
N GLY A 180 -10.62 -0.32 16.82
CA GLY A 180 -9.64 -0.91 15.92
C GLY A 180 -8.17 -0.77 16.28
N VAL A 181 -7.42 -0.35 15.28
CA VAL A 181 -5.95 -0.27 15.24
C VAL A 181 -5.46 1.17 15.23
N ARG A 182 -4.14 1.34 15.27
CA ARG A 182 -3.49 2.65 15.14
C ARG A 182 -2.49 2.60 13.99
N GLY A 183 -2.46 3.63 13.14
CA GLY A 183 -1.43 3.80 12.13
C GLY A 183 -0.12 4.35 12.69
N VAL A 184 0.97 4.23 11.92
CA VAL A 184 2.28 4.82 12.25
C VAL A 184 2.20 6.34 12.33
N ALA A 185 1.47 6.95 11.38
CA ALA A 185 1.16 8.38 11.35
C ALA A 185 -0.38 8.57 11.43
N PRO A 186 -0.97 8.40 12.64
CA PRO A 186 -2.40 8.17 12.79
C PRO A 186 -3.29 9.39 12.50
N ARG A 187 -2.69 10.53 12.17
CA ARG A 187 -3.43 11.75 11.78
C ARG A 187 -2.98 12.33 10.44
N THR A 188 -2.27 11.52 9.66
CA THR A 188 -1.94 11.87 8.28
C THR A 188 -3.18 11.87 7.39
N SER A 189 -3.17 12.66 6.33
CA SER A 189 -4.24 12.66 5.33
C SER A 189 -4.03 11.55 4.31
N LEU A 190 -5.06 10.75 4.01
CA LEU A 190 -5.01 9.61 3.10
C LEU A 190 -5.82 9.86 1.84
N VAL A 191 -5.30 9.45 0.69
CA VAL A 191 -6.03 9.35 -0.58
C VAL A 191 -5.72 8.01 -1.24
N GLY A 192 -6.72 7.36 -1.82
CA GLY A 192 -6.56 6.08 -2.50
C GLY A 192 -6.66 6.24 -4.02
N TYR A 193 -5.84 5.49 -4.73
CA TYR A 193 -5.78 5.40 -6.18
C TYR A 193 -5.78 3.92 -6.57
N ASN A 194 -6.92 3.36 -7.04
CA ASN A 194 -7.05 1.94 -7.38
C ASN A 194 -6.48 1.60 -8.76
N ALA A 195 -5.31 2.17 -9.07
CA ALA A 195 -4.68 2.05 -10.38
C ALA A 195 -4.28 0.61 -10.72
N LEU A 196 -3.92 -0.22 -9.73
CA LEU A 196 -3.56 -1.62 -9.97
C LEU A 196 -4.76 -2.46 -10.41
N GLN A 197 -5.97 -2.11 -9.98
CA GLN A 197 -7.19 -2.81 -10.37
C GLN A 197 -7.49 -2.62 -11.87
N SER A 198 -7.04 -1.53 -12.49
CA SER A 198 -7.24 -1.31 -13.93
C SER A 198 -6.43 -2.25 -14.82
N GLY A 199 -5.35 -2.84 -14.31
CA GLY A 199 -4.40 -3.64 -15.07
C GLY A 199 -3.64 -2.86 -16.15
N ASN A 200 -3.71 -1.52 -16.14
CA ASN A 200 -3.08 -0.65 -17.12
C ASN A 200 -1.88 0.08 -16.51
N SER A 201 -0.70 -0.15 -17.04
CA SER A 201 0.54 0.49 -16.56
C SER A 201 0.48 2.02 -16.63
N ALA A 202 -0.20 2.60 -17.63
CA ALA A 202 -0.35 4.04 -17.73
C ALA A 202 -1.17 4.64 -16.56
N ASP A 203 -2.13 3.89 -16.04
CA ASP A 203 -2.91 4.30 -14.86
C ASP A 203 -2.04 4.30 -13.60
N ALA A 204 -1.18 3.28 -13.44
CA ALA A 204 -0.23 3.23 -12.32
C ALA A 204 0.78 4.40 -12.39
N LEU A 205 1.29 4.72 -13.58
CA LEU A 205 2.20 5.85 -13.78
C LEU A 205 1.52 7.20 -13.50
N ASP A 206 0.28 7.38 -13.93
CA ASP A 206 -0.51 8.58 -13.61
C ASP A 206 -0.76 8.70 -12.10
N ALA A 207 -1.15 7.61 -11.45
CA ALA A 207 -1.41 7.57 -10.02
C ALA A 207 -0.19 7.96 -9.17
N MET A 208 1.03 7.60 -9.60
CA MET A 208 2.28 7.92 -8.91
C MET A 208 2.63 9.42 -8.91
N VAL A 209 2.02 10.23 -9.77
CA VAL A 209 2.27 11.69 -9.82
C VAL A 209 0.98 12.51 -9.79
N ARG A 210 -0.17 11.86 -9.67
CA ARG A 210 -1.46 12.53 -9.56
C ARG A 210 -1.48 13.43 -8.32
N ASP A 211 -1.93 14.68 -8.47
CA ASP A 211 -1.96 15.67 -7.39
C ASP A 211 -0.59 15.87 -6.69
N GLN A 212 0.52 15.84 -7.43
CA GLN A 212 1.88 15.96 -6.87
C GLN A 212 2.16 17.33 -6.22
N ASP A 213 1.31 18.30 -6.45
CA ASP A 213 1.28 19.59 -5.77
C ASP A 213 0.67 19.49 -4.33
N LYS A 214 -0.10 18.42 -4.08
CA LYS A 214 -0.82 18.17 -2.82
C LYS A 214 -0.29 16.97 -2.06
N ASN A 215 0.06 15.89 -2.77
CA ASN A 215 0.56 14.66 -2.16
C ASN A 215 2.05 14.79 -1.82
N HIS A 216 2.39 14.42 -0.59
CA HIS A 216 3.78 14.45 -0.13
C HIS A 216 4.49 13.13 -0.39
N ILE A 217 3.78 12.02 -0.20
CA ILE A 217 4.31 10.66 -0.26
C ILE A 217 3.39 9.83 -1.15
N TYR A 218 3.99 8.98 -1.98
CA TYR A 218 3.30 7.94 -2.76
C TYR A 218 3.75 6.59 -2.24
N ASN A 219 2.83 5.86 -1.64
CA ASN A 219 3.07 4.50 -1.16
C ASN A 219 2.71 3.51 -2.26
N ASN A 220 3.68 2.70 -2.66
CA ASN A 220 3.59 1.68 -3.70
C ASN A 220 3.94 0.32 -3.08
N SER A 221 2.97 -0.33 -2.43
CA SER A 221 3.15 -1.64 -1.80
C SER A 221 3.03 -2.79 -2.82
N TRP A 222 3.67 -2.67 -3.95
CA TRP A 222 3.67 -3.60 -5.07
C TRP A 222 5.01 -3.56 -5.81
N GLY A 223 5.25 -4.52 -6.69
CA GLY A 223 6.47 -4.63 -7.47
C GLY A 223 6.32 -5.69 -8.56
N ALA A 224 7.45 -6.18 -9.05
CA ALA A 224 7.52 -7.24 -10.03
C ALA A 224 7.08 -8.61 -9.46
N SER A 225 6.98 -9.61 -10.32
CA SER A 225 6.66 -10.98 -9.91
C SER A 225 7.81 -11.60 -9.13
N ASP A 226 7.49 -12.36 -8.09
CA ASP A 226 8.43 -13.11 -7.25
C ASP A 226 8.74 -14.47 -7.88
N ASP A 227 9.53 -14.51 -8.96
CA ASP A 227 9.73 -15.69 -9.81
C ASP A 227 11.21 -16.08 -10.07
N GLY A 228 12.15 -15.38 -9.48
CA GLY A 228 13.60 -15.60 -9.66
C GLY A 228 14.16 -15.01 -10.95
N LEU A 229 13.43 -14.13 -11.62
CA LEU A 229 13.81 -13.56 -12.90
C LEU A 229 14.07 -12.06 -12.80
N PHE A 230 14.91 -11.55 -13.72
CA PHE A 230 15.04 -10.11 -13.89
C PHE A 230 13.77 -9.52 -14.51
N ASN A 231 13.15 -8.61 -13.80
CA ASN A 231 11.93 -7.95 -14.19
C ASN A 231 12.17 -6.46 -14.51
N ALA A 232 12.46 -6.16 -15.77
CA ALA A 232 12.45 -4.77 -16.21
C ALA A 232 11.01 -4.22 -16.15
N PRO A 233 10.79 -2.95 -15.74
CA PRO A 233 9.49 -2.32 -15.89
C PRO A 233 9.05 -2.38 -17.35
N THR A 234 7.79 -2.71 -17.61
CA THR A 234 7.24 -2.79 -18.97
C THR A 234 7.50 -1.50 -19.75
N ASP A 235 7.47 -0.35 -19.07
CA ASP A 235 7.75 0.99 -19.60
C ASP A 235 8.91 1.65 -18.84
N GLY A 236 10.04 0.97 -18.68
CA GLY A 236 11.15 1.37 -17.80
C GLY A 236 11.59 2.82 -17.92
N ALA A 237 11.72 3.33 -19.15
CA ALA A 237 12.06 4.73 -19.37
C ALA A 237 10.95 5.68 -18.93
N THR A 238 9.68 5.31 -19.10
CA THR A 238 8.52 6.11 -18.71
C THR A 238 8.36 6.09 -17.19
N HIS A 239 8.54 4.92 -16.54
CA HIS A 239 8.53 4.80 -15.09
C HIS A 239 9.59 5.71 -14.42
N ALA A 240 10.84 5.63 -14.89
CA ALA A 240 11.92 6.49 -14.40
C ALA A 240 11.64 7.98 -14.60
N LYS A 241 11.05 8.37 -15.76
CA LYS A 241 10.63 9.75 -16.02
C LYS A 241 9.50 10.18 -15.09
N THR A 242 8.56 9.31 -14.79
CA THR A 242 7.45 9.61 -13.86
C THR A 242 7.97 9.90 -12.46
N ILE A 243 8.83 9.04 -11.92
CA ILE A 243 9.47 9.28 -10.63
C ILE A 243 10.27 10.59 -10.69
N ARG A 244 11.10 10.79 -11.72
CA ARG A 244 11.88 12.02 -11.89
C ARG A 244 11.00 13.28 -11.91
N ASN A 245 9.86 13.23 -12.59
CA ASN A 245 8.89 14.34 -12.59
C ASN A 245 8.40 14.67 -11.17
N GLY A 246 8.07 13.65 -10.37
CA GLY A 246 7.68 13.83 -8.97
C GLY A 246 8.81 14.40 -8.10
N LEU A 247 10.06 13.98 -8.33
CA LEU A 247 11.23 14.53 -7.61
C LEU A 247 11.48 16.02 -7.96
N ASP A 248 11.32 16.37 -9.23
CA ASP A 248 11.62 17.73 -9.69
C ASP A 248 10.49 18.73 -9.39
N ASN A 249 9.23 18.28 -9.35
CA ASN A 249 8.07 19.17 -9.33
C ASN A 249 7.16 18.97 -8.11
N GLY A 250 7.22 17.82 -7.44
CA GLY A 250 6.40 17.52 -6.26
C GLY A 250 6.74 18.41 -5.06
N ARG A 251 5.77 18.55 -4.15
CA ARG A 251 5.95 19.27 -2.88
C ARG A 251 6.59 20.67 -3.05
N ASN A 252 6.10 21.45 -3.99
CA ASN A 252 6.67 22.78 -4.30
C ASN A 252 8.17 22.72 -4.62
N LYS A 253 8.61 21.73 -5.38
CA LYS A 253 10.00 21.45 -5.78
C LYS A 253 10.92 20.92 -4.67
N LEU A 254 10.38 20.52 -3.52
CA LEU A 254 11.12 19.73 -2.53
C LEU A 254 11.20 18.25 -2.93
N GLY A 255 10.40 17.85 -3.91
CA GLY A 255 10.27 16.48 -4.43
C GLY A 255 9.30 15.63 -3.64
N SER A 256 8.47 14.86 -4.34
CA SER A 256 7.64 13.83 -3.75
C SER A 256 8.50 12.66 -3.27
N ILE A 257 8.04 11.96 -2.24
CA ILE A 257 8.69 10.75 -1.72
C ILE A 257 7.97 9.54 -2.29
N PHE A 258 8.72 8.58 -2.83
CA PHE A 258 8.19 7.35 -3.40
C PHE A 258 8.68 6.14 -2.63
N THR A 259 7.84 5.53 -1.80
CA THR A 259 8.14 4.27 -1.11
C THR A 259 7.63 3.10 -1.93
N PHE A 260 8.40 2.02 -1.97
CA PHE A 260 8.07 0.80 -2.71
C PHE A 260 8.29 -0.44 -1.87
N ALA A 261 7.50 -1.49 -2.13
CA ALA A 261 7.82 -2.82 -1.62
C ALA A 261 9.14 -3.31 -2.23
N GLY A 262 10.03 -3.85 -1.39
CA GLY A 262 11.36 -4.29 -1.83
C GLY A 262 11.41 -5.65 -2.50
N GLY A 263 10.25 -6.35 -2.59
CA GLY A 263 10.11 -7.68 -3.20
C GLY A 263 10.02 -8.82 -2.18
N ASN A 264 9.32 -9.91 -2.55
CA ASN A 264 9.06 -11.06 -1.68
C ASN A 264 9.57 -12.38 -2.25
N GLY A 265 10.41 -12.33 -3.28
CA GLY A 265 10.89 -13.49 -4.03
C GLY A 265 12.19 -14.11 -3.50
N ALA A 266 12.71 -13.74 -2.29
CA ALA A 266 13.98 -14.25 -1.81
C ALA A 266 14.04 -15.78 -1.72
N GLU A 267 12.91 -16.45 -1.38
CA GLU A 267 12.82 -17.92 -1.38
C GLU A 267 12.90 -18.55 -2.79
N TYR A 268 12.77 -17.74 -3.83
CA TYR A 268 12.91 -18.12 -5.24
C TYR A 268 14.25 -17.65 -5.84
N GLY A 269 15.06 -16.92 -5.06
CA GLY A 269 16.36 -16.41 -5.49
C GLY A 269 16.29 -15.02 -6.11
N ASP A 270 15.22 -14.27 -5.88
CA ASP A 270 15.09 -12.90 -6.33
C ASP A 270 15.93 -11.93 -5.50
N TYR A 271 16.27 -10.83 -6.15
CA TYR A 271 17.02 -9.72 -5.57
C TYR A 271 16.32 -8.40 -5.94
N SER A 272 16.04 -7.57 -4.98
CA SER A 272 15.36 -6.27 -5.17
C SER A 272 16.01 -5.40 -6.25
N VAL A 273 17.33 -5.46 -6.41
CA VAL A 273 18.06 -4.71 -7.45
C VAL A 273 17.72 -5.17 -8.87
N LEU A 274 17.18 -6.36 -9.04
CA LEU A 274 16.78 -6.91 -10.34
C LEU A 274 15.35 -6.50 -10.74
N ASP A 275 14.58 -5.94 -9.82
CA ASP A 275 13.31 -5.27 -10.15
C ASP A 275 13.58 -3.84 -10.63
N GLY A 276 13.35 -3.62 -11.92
CA GLY A 276 13.55 -2.33 -12.55
C GLY A 276 12.61 -1.22 -12.06
N SER A 277 11.51 -1.56 -11.35
CA SER A 277 10.59 -0.56 -10.80
C SER A 277 11.17 0.11 -9.55
N VAL A 278 11.96 -0.62 -8.77
CA VAL A 278 12.54 -0.14 -7.50
C VAL A 278 14.04 0.20 -7.60
N SER A 279 14.66 -0.09 -8.75
CA SER A 279 16.09 0.20 -8.99
C SER A 279 16.31 1.52 -9.73
N VAL A 280 15.40 2.48 -9.58
CA VAL A 280 15.49 3.82 -10.17
C VAL A 280 15.78 4.86 -9.11
N LEU A 281 16.49 5.93 -9.50
CA LEU A 281 16.76 7.05 -8.61
C LEU A 281 15.45 7.67 -8.11
N GLY A 282 15.32 7.80 -6.79
CA GLY A 282 14.15 8.36 -6.13
C GLY A 282 13.11 7.34 -5.70
N ALA A 283 13.22 6.08 -6.12
CA ALA A 283 12.50 5.00 -5.47
C ALA A 283 13.16 4.67 -4.13
N LEU A 284 12.37 4.47 -3.09
CA LEU A 284 12.79 4.02 -1.76
C LEU A 284 12.21 2.63 -1.51
N PRO A 285 12.88 1.55 -1.97
CA PRO A 285 12.43 0.20 -1.69
C PRO A 285 12.67 -0.16 -0.22
N VAL A 286 11.69 -0.83 0.37
CA VAL A 286 11.65 -1.18 1.78
C VAL A 286 11.72 -2.70 1.94
N CYS A 287 12.72 -3.19 2.66
CA CYS A 287 12.83 -4.60 3.05
C CYS A 287 11.99 -4.90 4.31
N ALA A 288 11.74 -6.17 4.56
CA ALA A 288 10.97 -6.62 5.71
C ALA A 288 11.85 -7.34 6.74
N THR A 289 11.60 -7.04 8.04
CA THR A 289 12.14 -7.79 9.18
C THR A 289 11.02 -8.47 9.96
N ASP A 290 11.32 -9.59 10.59
CA ASP A 290 10.39 -10.29 11.46
C ASP A 290 10.46 -9.81 12.93
N ALA A 291 9.56 -10.29 13.77
CA ALA A 291 9.50 -9.92 15.19
C ALA A 291 10.70 -10.43 16.03
N SER A 292 11.62 -11.17 15.44
CA SER A 292 12.91 -11.55 16.07
C SER A 292 14.05 -10.61 15.69
N GLY A 293 13.80 -9.60 14.85
CA GLY A 293 14.77 -8.65 14.34
C GLY A 293 15.62 -9.18 13.18
N LYS A 294 15.20 -10.27 12.54
CA LYS A 294 15.87 -10.84 11.39
C LYS A 294 15.17 -10.41 10.10
N ARG A 295 15.90 -10.41 8.98
CA ARG A 295 15.30 -10.26 7.67
C ARG A 295 14.21 -11.32 7.49
N ALA A 296 12.99 -10.91 7.14
CA ALA A 296 11.92 -11.83 6.81
C ALA A 296 12.36 -12.75 5.66
N ILE A 297 11.98 -14.03 5.74
CA ILE A 297 12.55 -15.05 4.85
C ILE A 297 12.27 -14.79 3.37
N TYR A 298 11.14 -14.19 3.08
CA TYR A 298 10.73 -13.83 1.73
C TYR A 298 11.35 -12.51 1.24
N SER A 299 11.79 -11.63 2.17
CA SER A 299 12.25 -10.29 1.79
C SER A 299 13.52 -10.37 0.95
N GLU A 300 13.47 -9.81 -0.23
CA GLU A 300 14.60 -9.82 -1.15
C GLU A 300 15.77 -9.03 -0.59
N PRO A 301 17.00 -9.53 -0.79
CA PRO A 301 18.20 -8.73 -0.53
C PRO A 301 18.51 -7.83 -1.74
N GLY A 302 19.23 -6.73 -1.49
CA GLY A 302 19.67 -5.86 -2.59
C GLY A 302 20.45 -4.66 -2.09
N PRO A 303 21.44 -4.16 -2.88
CA PRO A 303 22.21 -2.97 -2.54
C PRO A 303 21.43 -1.65 -2.68
N ASN A 304 20.23 -1.69 -3.28
CA ASN A 304 19.29 -0.58 -3.41
C ASN A 304 18.41 -0.39 -2.16
N LEU A 305 18.39 -1.35 -1.24
CA LEU A 305 17.63 -1.29 0.00
C LEU A 305 18.34 -0.42 1.03
N LEU A 306 17.72 0.68 1.43
CA LEU A 306 18.27 1.62 2.42
C LEU A 306 17.66 1.44 3.81
N VAL A 307 16.46 0.86 3.89
CA VAL A 307 15.69 0.72 5.13
C VAL A 307 14.83 -0.53 5.10
N CYS A 308 14.67 -1.16 6.25
CA CYS A 308 13.70 -2.24 6.47
C CYS A 308 12.68 -1.80 7.52
N ALA A 309 11.52 -2.45 7.52
CA ALA A 309 10.51 -2.28 8.57
C ALA A 309 9.91 -3.64 8.96
N PRO A 310 9.26 -3.72 10.13
CA PRO A 310 8.63 -4.94 10.62
C PRO A 310 7.60 -5.52 9.65
N SER A 311 7.52 -6.84 9.61
CA SER A 311 6.50 -7.60 8.91
C SER A 311 6.45 -9.04 9.42
N SER A 312 5.74 -9.94 8.73
CA SER A 312 5.64 -11.36 9.13
C SER A 312 6.97 -12.09 8.96
N GLY A 313 7.17 -13.12 9.77
CA GLY A 313 8.31 -14.05 9.61
C GLY A 313 8.04 -15.19 8.64
N SER A 314 6.77 -15.44 8.24
CA SER A 314 6.39 -16.54 7.37
C SER A 314 6.54 -16.17 5.91
N GLY A 315 7.18 -17.04 5.13
CA GLY A 315 7.29 -16.95 3.68
C GLY A 315 6.32 -17.90 2.97
N GLN A 316 6.43 -17.99 1.65
CA GLN A 316 5.60 -18.87 0.83
C GLN A 316 5.97 -20.35 0.99
N LYS A 317 7.24 -20.63 1.25
CA LYS A 317 7.77 -22.01 1.42
C LYS A 317 8.03 -22.35 2.88
N THR A 318 8.18 -21.36 3.74
CA THR A 318 8.61 -21.55 5.12
C THR A 318 7.66 -20.86 6.08
N ALA A 319 7.01 -21.64 6.94
CA ALA A 319 6.19 -21.10 8.01
C ALA A 319 7.04 -20.65 9.21
N SER A 320 6.58 -19.62 9.92
CA SER A 320 7.17 -19.11 11.15
C SER A 320 6.07 -19.01 12.22
N ASN A 321 6.45 -19.13 13.48
CA ASN A 321 5.55 -18.87 14.61
C ASN A 321 5.69 -17.43 15.14
N LEU A 322 6.06 -16.49 14.25
CA LEU A 322 6.12 -15.06 14.53
C LEU A 322 4.85 -14.37 14.01
N PRO A 323 4.41 -13.29 14.66
CA PRO A 323 3.20 -12.59 14.24
C PRO A 323 3.36 -11.88 12.90
N ALA A 324 2.24 -11.75 12.19
CA ALA A 324 2.10 -10.85 11.05
C ALA A 324 1.64 -9.45 11.53
N VAL A 325 1.16 -8.62 10.63
CA VAL A 325 0.81 -7.21 10.90
C VAL A 325 -0.69 -7.07 11.09
N SER A 326 -1.10 -6.55 12.24
CA SER A 326 -2.50 -6.19 12.53
C SER A 326 -2.85 -4.85 11.88
N THR A 327 -3.93 -4.82 11.08
CA THR A 327 -4.34 -3.62 10.34
C THR A 327 -5.84 -3.63 10.03
N THR A 328 -6.33 -2.61 9.30
CA THR A 328 -7.71 -2.55 8.81
C THR A 328 -7.95 -3.58 7.70
N GLY A 329 -9.16 -4.12 7.63
CA GLY A 329 -9.66 -5.00 6.57
C GLY A 329 -10.84 -4.38 5.83
N LEU A 330 -11.45 -5.10 4.89
CA LEU A 330 -12.64 -4.61 4.19
C LEU A 330 -13.90 -4.72 5.04
N GLN A 331 -14.91 -3.92 4.71
CA GLN A 331 -16.23 -3.88 5.35
C GLN A 331 -16.15 -3.60 6.87
N ASN A 332 -15.33 -2.61 7.23
CA ASN A 332 -15.08 -2.22 8.62
C ASN A 332 -14.51 -3.34 9.51
N THR A 333 -13.79 -4.29 8.94
CA THR A 333 -13.13 -5.35 9.69
C THR A 333 -11.64 -5.05 9.90
N TYR A 334 -10.95 -5.99 10.51
CA TYR A 334 -9.50 -5.93 10.76
C TYR A 334 -8.86 -7.26 10.35
N SER A 335 -7.59 -7.20 9.94
CA SER A 335 -6.77 -8.35 9.63
C SER A 335 -5.61 -8.43 10.61
N ASP A 336 -5.19 -9.66 10.98
CA ASP A 336 -4.01 -9.92 11.80
C ASP A 336 -2.94 -10.71 11.04
N ASP A 337 -3.10 -10.84 9.72
CA ASP A 337 -2.26 -11.68 8.85
C ASP A 337 -1.62 -10.90 7.68
N PHE A 338 -1.69 -9.57 7.71
CA PHE A 338 -1.07 -8.75 6.67
C PHE A 338 0.45 -8.89 6.72
N SER A 339 1.08 -9.11 5.55
CA SER A 339 2.48 -9.53 5.46
C SER A 339 3.18 -8.99 4.21
N GLY A 340 4.39 -9.49 3.96
CA GLY A 340 5.20 -9.10 2.81
C GLY A 340 5.93 -7.78 3.03
N THR A 341 6.78 -7.42 2.09
CA THR A 341 7.33 -6.07 2.00
C THR A 341 6.23 -5.02 1.78
N SER A 342 5.03 -5.48 1.35
CA SER A 342 3.80 -4.69 1.30
C SER A 342 3.35 -4.15 2.65
N ALA A 343 3.60 -4.85 3.76
CA ALA A 343 3.29 -4.39 5.10
C ALA A 343 4.40 -3.49 5.69
N ALA A 344 5.65 -3.74 5.32
CA ALA A 344 6.81 -2.94 5.73
C ALA A 344 6.81 -1.54 5.09
N THR A 345 6.47 -1.45 3.81
CA THR A 345 6.48 -0.20 3.03
C THR A 345 5.62 0.91 3.63
N PRO A 346 4.35 0.67 3.99
CA PRO A 346 3.50 1.69 4.60
C PRO A 346 4.01 2.16 5.96
N MET A 347 4.75 1.35 6.69
CA MET A 347 5.38 1.78 7.94
C MET A 347 6.40 2.88 7.68
N ILE A 348 7.23 2.73 6.65
CA ILE A 348 8.19 3.76 6.25
C ILE A 348 7.47 5.00 5.70
N SER A 349 6.40 4.84 4.94
CA SER A 349 5.55 5.98 4.53
C SER A 349 5.04 6.78 5.75
N GLY A 350 4.59 6.08 6.78
CA GLY A 350 4.17 6.69 8.04
C GLY A 350 5.33 7.39 8.78
N VAL A 351 6.49 6.74 8.88
CA VAL A 351 7.69 7.36 9.51
C VAL A 351 8.11 8.62 8.75
N VAL A 352 8.12 8.57 7.42
CA VAL A 352 8.42 9.75 6.59
C VAL A 352 7.39 10.86 6.82
N ALA A 353 6.11 10.52 7.01
CA ALA A 353 5.10 11.54 7.34
C ALA A 353 5.37 12.22 8.68
N LEU A 354 5.81 11.48 9.70
CA LEU A 354 6.23 12.06 10.99
C LEU A 354 7.46 12.96 10.82
N MET A 355 8.44 12.55 10.00
CA MET A 355 9.63 13.35 9.68
C MET A 355 9.25 14.66 8.97
N LEU A 356 8.35 14.60 7.99
CA LEU A 356 7.92 15.77 7.23
C LEU A 356 7.04 16.70 8.07
N GLN A 357 6.27 16.21 9.02
CA GLN A 357 5.57 17.05 9.99
C GLN A 357 6.58 17.79 10.88
N ALA A 358 7.63 17.10 11.35
CA ALA A 358 8.67 17.71 12.19
C ALA A 358 9.53 18.73 11.42
N ASN A 359 9.79 18.46 10.13
CA ASN A 359 10.53 19.36 9.26
C ASN A 359 10.00 19.30 7.81
N PRO A 360 9.08 20.20 7.44
CA PRO A 360 8.46 20.21 6.10
C PRO A 360 9.43 20.61 4.98
N ASN A 361 10.61 21.12 5.29
CA ASN A 361 11.62 21.54 4.32
C ASN A 361 12.58 20.40 3.90
N LEU A 362 12.43 19.20 4.45
CA LEU A 362 13.20 18.05 3.99
C LEU A 362 12.94 17.81 2.50
N THR A 363 13.99 17.61 1.73
CA THR A 363 13.90 17.18 0.31
C THR A 363 13.72 15.67 0.23
N TRP A 364 13.47 15.17 -0.98
CA TRP A 364 13.45 13.72 -1.27
C TRP A 364 14.80 13.06 -1.06
#